data_52f325185544f704ec81c794d2ff3f45
#
_entry.id   52f325185544f704ec81c794d2ff3f45
#
_cell.length_a   1.000
_cell.length_b   1.000
_cell.length_c   1.000
_cell.angle_alpha   90.00
_cell.angle_beta   90.00
_cell.angle_gamma   90.00
#
_symmetry.space_group_name_H-M   'P 1'
#
loop_
_entity.id
_entity.type
_entity.pdbx_description
1 polymer ?
#
loop_
_entity_poly.entity_id
_entity_poly.type
_entity_poly.pdbx_seq_one_letter_code
_entity_poly.pdbx_strand_id
1 'polypeptide(L)'
;MPNKVRWGVLGAANIALKKVIPGMQRGQWCDIAAIASRDLARARAAAASAGIPKAFGSYEELLADPAIEAVYIPLPNHLHVPWSIRAAEAGKHVLCEKPIGLNADEVRLLLEARQRTGVRIGEAFMVRTHPQWLRAREIVREGGIGELRAVVGAFSYFNRDASNIRNIAEWGGGALMDIGCYPIVTSRFLYGAEPRRVAGLLNRDPEMHVDRLTSALLEFPTGHAVFTCSTQMTPWQRMQILGTKGRIEMEIPFNAPSDRPARIFIDSDGDLFGAG
;
A
#
# COMPACT_ATOMS: atom_id res chain seq x y z
N MET A 1 -27.83 14.14 6.41
CA MET A 1 -26.39 13.84 6.27
C MET A 1 -26.30 12.53 5.49
N PRO A 2 -25.36 12.34 4.59
CA PRO A 2 -25.21 11.05 3.93
C PRO A 2 -24.96 9.96 4.98
N ASN A 3 -25.51 8.77 4.76
CA ASN A 3 -25.27 7.62 5.63
C ASN A 3 -23.77 7.28 5.55
N LYS A 4 -23.09 7.32 6.68
CA LYS A 4 -21.69 6.89 6.77
C LYS A 4 -21.62 5.36 6.74
N VAL A 5 -20.68 4.81 6.00
CA VAL A 5 -20.36 3.38 6.04
C VAL A 5 -19.74 3.04 7.40
N ARG A 6 -20.28 2.02 8.06
CA ARG A 6 -19.82 1.57 9.39
C ARG A 6 -18.70 0.55 9.24
N TRP A 7 -17.52 0.96 9.70
CA TRP A 7 -16.29 0.17 9.56
C TRP A 7 -15.93 -0.55 10.84
N GLY A 8 -15.49 -1.81 10.69
CA GLY A 8 -14.74 -2.54 11.69
C GLY A 8 -13.26 -2.58 11.33
N VAL A 9 -12.38 -2.70 12.33
CA VAL A 9 -10.93 -2.84 12.12
C VAL A 9 -10.47 -4.17 12.68
N LEU A 10 -9.87 -5.02 11.84
CA LEU A 10 -9.34 -6.33 12.24
C LEU A 10 -7.85 -6.20 12.61
N GLY A 11 -7.58 -5.92 13.89
CA GLY A 11 -6.24 -5.79 14.43
C GLY A 11 -5.88 -4.38 14.90
N ALA A 12 -5.18 -4.30 16.03
CA ALA A 12 -4.69 -3.06 16.63
C ALA A 12 -3.24 -2.77 16.17
N ALA A 13 -3.03 -2.68 14.85
CA ALA A 13 -1.73 -2.39 14.25
C ALA A 13 -1.39 -0.90 14.35
N ASN A 14 -0.09 -0.57 14.46
CA ASN A 14 0.37 0.82 14.53
C ASN A 14 -0.07 1.67 13.34
N ILE A 15 -0.06 1.10 12.12
CA ILE A 15 -0.52 1.82 10.93
C ILE A 15 -1.99 2.20 11.02
N ALA A 16 -2.84 1.29 11.52
CA ALA A 16 -4.24 1.56 11.75
C ALA A 16 -4.43 2.70 12.76
N LEU A 17 -3.87 2.56 13.95
CA LEU A 17 -4.09 3.50 15.05
C LEU A 17 -3.49 4.89 14.80
N LYS A 18 -2.30 4.96 14.16
CA LYS A 18 -1.58 6.22 14.00
C LYS A 18 -1.87 6.96 12.69
N LYS A 19 -2.38 6.28 11.66
CA LYS A 19 -2.54 6.87 10.32
C LYS A 19 -3.95 6.68 9.75
N VAL A 20 -4.39 5.42 9.58
CA VAL A 20 -5.59 5.13 8.80
C VAL A 20 -6.86 5.49 9.56
N ILE A 21 -7.03 5.05 10.81
CA ILE A 21 -8.21 5.36 11.63
C ILE A 21 -8.39 6.87 11.78
N PRO A 22 -7.36 7.67 12.19
CA PRO A 22 -7.51 9.13 12.26
C PRO A 22 -7.86 9.78 10.91
N GLY A 23 -7.35 9.23 9.80
CA GLY A 23 -7.73 9.67 8.46
C GLY A 23 -9.19 9.41 8.12
N MET A 24 -9.65 8.18 8.37
CA MET A 24 -11.04 7.77 8.15
C MET A 24 -12.02 8.54 9.03
N GLN A 25 -11.68 8.78 10.30
CA GLN A 25 -12.53 9.55 11.24
C GLN A 25 -12.72 11.01 10.82
N ARG A 26 -11.72 11.63 10.16
CA ARG A 26 -11.86 12.96 9.56
C ARG A 26 -12.67 12.97 8.28
N GLY A 27 -12.86 11.81 7.66
CA GLY A 27 -13.64 11.67 6.43
C GLY A 27 -15.15 11.79 6.67
N GLN A 28 -15.85 12.31 5.69
CA GLN A 28 -17.32 12.49 5.76
C GLN A 28 -18.10 11.19 5.51
N TRP A 29 -17.47 10.13 5.00
CA TRP A 29 -18.13 8.90 4.53
C TRP A 29 -17.89 7.69 5.44
N CYS A 30 -17.03 7.80 6.44
CA CYS A 30 -16.62 6.69 7.30
C CYS A 30 -17.09 6.92 8.76
N ASP A 31 -17.54 5.83 9.38
CA ASP A 31 -17.78 5.71 10.82
C ASP A 31 -17.02 4.48 11.33
N ILE A 32 -16.00 4.68 12.17
CA ILE A 32 -15.25 3.57 12.75
C ILE A 32 -15.97 3.07 13.98
N ALA A 33 -16.81 2.06 13.78
CA ALA A 33 -17.75 1.56 14.80
C ALA A 33 -17.14 0.51 15.73
N ALA A 34 -16.13 -0.22 15.29
CA ALA A 34 -15.55 -1.32 16.07
C ALA A 34 -14.08 -1.60 15.74
N ILE A 35 -13.37 -2.18 16.70
CA ILE A 35 -12.02 -2.74 16.52
C ILE A 35 -11.96 -4.12 17.19
N ALA A 36 -11.25 -5.05 16.60
CA ALA A 36 -11.01 -6.39 17.15
C ALA A 36 -9.53 -6.69 17.29
N SER A 37 -9.20 -7.49 18.30
CA SER A 37 -7.88 -8.10 18.48
C SER A 37 -8.07 -9.50 19.07
N ARG A 38 -7.09 -10.39 18.85
CA ARG A 38 -7.04 -11.72 19.52
C ARG A 38 -6.91 -11.64 21.05
N ASP A 39 -6.64 -10.46 21.55
CA ASP A 39 -6.61 -10.11 22.98
C ASP A 39 -7.61 -8.96 23.20
N LEU A 40 -8.65 -9.24 23.99
CA LEU A 40 -9.72 -8.27 24.30
C LEU A 40 -9.19 -7.05 25.05
N ALA A 41 -8.22 -7.21 25.95
CA ALA A 41 -7.63 -6.09 26.67
C ALA A 41 -6.92 -5.13 25.72
N ARG A 42 -6.18 -5.67 24.75
CA ARG A 42 -5.55 -4.90 23.68
C ARG A 42 -6.58 -4.22 22.78
N ALA A 43 -7.68 -4.91 22.44
CA ALA A 43 -8.75 -4.30 21.66
C ALA A 43 -9.40 -3.12 22.40
N ARG A 44 -9.70 -3.28 23.69
CA ARG A 44 -10.26 -2.21 24.54
C ARG A 44 -9.33 -1.01 24.68
N ALA A 45 -8.04 -1.24 24.92
CA ALA A 45 -7.04 -0.17 24.97
C ALA A 45 -6.95 0.60 23.65
N ALA A 46 -6.93 -0.12 22.52
CA ALA A 46 -6.92 0.48 21.19
C ALA A 46 -8.21 1.27 20.89
N ALA A 47 -9.37 0.72 21.24
CA ALA A 47 -10.66 1.39 21.11
C ALA A 47 -10.71 2.69 21.91
N ALA A 48 -10.30 2.65 23.18
CA ALA A 48 -10.26 3.84 24.05
C ALA A 48 -9.32 4.92 23.50
N SER A 49 -8.13 4.53 23.04
CA SER A 49 -7.15 5.48 22.49
C SER A 49 -7.59 6.14 21.18
N ALA A 50 -8.40 5.45 20.37
CA ALA A 50 -8.87 5.92 19.08
C ALA A 50 -10.33 6.44 19.09
N GLY A 51 -11.00 6.46 20.24
CA GLY A 51 -12.40 6.90 20.36
C GLY A 51 -13.38 5.97 19.62
N ILE A 52 -13.09 4.66 19.57
CA ILE A 52 -13.93 3.67 18.89
C ILE A 52 -14.91 3.07 19.90
N PRO A 53 -16.23 3.02 19.62
CA PRO A 53 -17.22 2.65 20.65
C PRO A 53 -17.23 1.18 21.03
N LYS A 54 -16.86 0.25 20.12
CA LYS A 54 -16.91 -1.19 20.36
C LYS A 54 -15.53 -1.84 20.25
N ALA A 55 -15.25 -2.80 21.13
CA ALA A 55 -14.05 -3.65 21.09
C ALA A 55 -14.44 -5.13 21.21
N PHE A 56 -13.87 -5.95 20.34
CA PHE A 56 -14.10 -7.40 20.30
C PHE A 56 -12.82 -8.18 20.59
N GLY A 57 -12.97 -9.35 21.23
CA GLY A 57 -11.87 -10.25 21.61
C GLY A 57 -11.42 -11.19 20.49
N SER A 58 -12.20 -11.27 19.40
CA SER A 58 -11.87 -12.04 18.21
C SER A 58 -12.31 -11.32 16.94
N TYR A 59 -11.72 -11.69 15.82
CA TYR A 59 -12.12 -11.12 14.52
C TYR A 59 -13.48 -11.67 14.09
N GLU A 60 -13.77 -12.92 14.44
CA GLU A 60 -15.05 -13.58 14.20
C GLU A 60 -16.22 -12.85 14.86
N GLU A 61 -16.07 -12.45 16.12
CA GLU A 61 -17.09 -11.64 16.83
C GLU A 61 -17.39 -10.33 16.11
N LEU A 62 -16.36 -9.63 15.64
CA LEU A 62 -16.54 -8.39 14.88
C LEU A 62 -17.26 -8.67 13.55
N LEU A 63 -16.85 -9.71 12.83
CA LEU A 63 -17.48 -10.08 11.55
C LEU A 63 -18.95 -10.50 11.71
N ALA A 64 -19.33 -11.06 12.86
CA ALA A 64 -20.70 -11.44 13.18
C ALA A 64 -21.59 -10.23 13.55
N ASP A 65 -21.02 -9.05 13.84
CA ASP A 65 -21.83 -7.85 14.17
C ASP A 65 -22.56 -7.34 12.90
N PRO A 66 -23.92 -7.42 12.85
CA PRO A 66 -24.68 -6.97 11.69
C PRO A 66 -24.61 -5.47 11.45
N ALA A 67 -24.18 -4.70 12.44
CA ALA A 67 -24.04 -3.26 12.30
C ALA A 67 -22.76 -2.84 11.55
N ILE A 68 -21.83 -3.76 11.28
CA ILE A 68 -20.61 -3.49 10.51
C ILE A 68 -20.88 -3.80 9.04
N GLU A 69 -20.58 -2.86 8.15
CA GLU A 69 -20.78 -2.99 6.70
C GLU A 69 -19.48 -3.29 5.97
N ALA A 70 -18.36 -2.74 6.46
CA ALA A 70 -17.05 -2.89 5.86
C ALA A 70 -15.97 -3.11 6.92
N VAL A 71 -14.89 -3.77 6.53
CA VAL A 71 -13.73 -3.98 7.42
C VAL A 71 -12.44 -3.47 6.79
N TYR A 72 -11.58 -2.90 7.64
CA TYR A 72 -10.19 -2.60 7.34
C TYR A 72 -9.29 -3.66 7.97
N ILE A 73 -8.36 -4.23 7.18
CA ILE A 73 -7.53 -5.37 7.57
C ILE A 73 -6.05 -4.98 7.56
N PRO A 74 -5.49 -4.43 8.67
CA PRO A 74 -4.07 -4.13 8.82
C PRO A 74 -3.31 -5.27 9.54
N LEU A 75 -3.52 -6.48 9.11
CA LEU A 75 -2.88 -7.70 9.65
C LEU A 75 -1.50 -7.92 9.00
N PRO A 76 -0.68 -8.88 9.48
CA PRO A 76 0.47 -9.38 8.75
C PRO A 76 0.09 -9.96 7.38
N ASN A 77 0.98 -9.86 6.39
CA ASN A 77 0.69 -10.15 4.99
C ASN A 77 0.06 -11.53 4.74
N HIS A 78 0.56 -12.59 5.40
CA HIS A 78 0.03 -13.96 5.28
C HIS A 78 -1.44 -14.11 5.76
N LEU A 79 -1.96 -13.14 6.51
CA LEU A 79 -3.33 -13.12 7.01
C LEU A 79 -4.28 -12.29 6.15
N HIS A 80 -3.77 -11.56 5.16
CA HIS A 80 -4.59 -10.68 4.34
C HIS A 80 -5.66 -11.43 3.57
N VAL A 81 -5.27 -12.41 2.76
CA VAL A 81 -6.22 -13.18 1.94
C VAL A 81 -7.17 -14.03 2.79
N PRO A 82 -6.72 -14.83 3.77
CA PRO A 82 -7.61 -15.61 4.60
C PRO A 82 -8.69 -14.79 5.30
N TRP A 83 -8.31 -13.65 5.90
CA TRP A 83 -9.28 -12.80 6.60
C TRP A 83 -10.15 -11.98 5.67
N SER A 84 -9.66 -11.61 4.50
CA SER A 84 -10.46 -10.94 3.46
C SER A 84 -11.55 -11.88 2.93
N ILE A 85 -11.26 -13.17 2.72
CA ILE A 85 -12.25 -14.17 2.31
C ILE A 85 -13.30 -14.37 3.40
N ARG A 86 -12.89 -14.56 4.66
CA ARG A 86 -13.82 -14.69 5.80
C ARG A 86 -14.73 -13.47 5.95
N ALA A 87 -14.16 -12.27 5.79
CA ALA A 87 -14.95 -11.03 5.83
C ALA A 87 -15.96 -10.96 4.68
N ALA A 88 -15.55 -11.34 3.47
CA ALA A 88 -16.43 -11.41 2.30
C ALA A 88 -17.57 -12.40 2.51
N GLU A 89 -17.28 -13.59 3.04
CA GLU A 89 -18.27 -14.62 3.36
C GLU A 89 -19.25 -14.21 4.47
N ALA A 90 -18.80 -13.33 5.39
CA ALA A 90 -19.66 -12.67 6.36
C ALA A 90 -20.45 -11.46 5.79
N GLY A 91 -20.40 -11.25 4.47
CA GLY A 91 -21.09 -10.17 3.77
C GLY A 91 -20.49 -8.77 3.98
N LYS A 92 -19.25 -8.67 4.48
CA LYS A 92 -18.58 -7.40 4.73
C LYS A 92 -17.75 -6.97 3.52
N HIS A 93 -17.84 -5.70 3.13
CA HIS A 93 -16.89 -5.09 2.22
C HIS A 93 -15.49 -5.04 2.86
N VAL A 94 -14.43 -5.11 2.05
CA VAL A 94 -13.05 -5.24 2.54
C VAL A 94 -12.16 -4.14 1.98
N LEU A 95 -11.39 -3.51 2.86
CA LEU A 95 -10.20 -2.74 2.55
C LEU A 95 -9.02 -3.41 3.26
N CYS A 96 -8.16 -4.08 2.49
CA CYS A 96 -7.03 -4.83 3.04
C CYS A 96 -5.71 -4.09 2.79
N GLU A 97 -4.80 -4.08 3.77
CA GLU A 97 -3.47 -3.52 3.58
C GLU A 97 -2.69 -4.20 2.45
N LYS A 98 -1.76 -3.45 1.92
CA LYS A 98 -0.83 -3.93 0.90
C LYS A 98 0.34 -4.74 1.52
N PRO A 99 0.90 -5.69 0.80
CA PRO A 99 0.36 -6.32 -0.41
C PRO A 99 -0.85 -7.19 -0.06
N ILE A 100 -1.86 -7.18 -0.91
CA ILE A 100 -3.14 -7.86 -0.63
C ILE A 100 -3.01 -9.39 -0.53
N GLY A 101 -1.99 -9.97 -1.15
CA GLY A 101 -1.65 -11.40 -1.07
C GLY A 101 -0.16 -11.63 -1.26
N LEU A 102 0.31 -12.81 -0.88
CA LEU A 102 1.71 -13.21 -0.99
C LEU A 102 2.11 -13.62 -2.41
N ASN A 103 1.15 -14.02 -3.21
CA ASN A 103 1.33 -14.43 -4.61
C ASN A 103 0.03 -14.28 -5.41
N ALA A 104 0.13 -14.51 -6.72
CA ALA A 104 -1.02 -14.37 -7.62
C ALA A 104 -2.13 -15.42 -7.37
N ASP A 105 -1.78 -16.62 -6.92
CA ASP A 105 -2.77 -17.67 -6.67
C ASP A 105 -3.66 -17.33 -5.47
N GLU A 106 -3.09 -16.79 -4.39
CA GLU A 106 -3.86 -16.26 -3.27
C GLU A 106 -4.82 -15.14 -3.71
N VAL A 107 -4.35 -14.24 -4.59
CA VAL A 107 -5.20 -13.15 -5.10
C VAL A 107 -6.34 -13.70 -5.99
N ARG A 108 -6.11 -14.77 -6.75
CA ARG A 108 -7.19 -15.45 -7.52
C ARG A 108 -8.29 -15.97 -6.60
N LEU A 109 -7.94 -16.64 -5.48
CA LEU A 109 -8.92 -17.09 -4.49
C LEU A 109 -9.74 -15.92 -3.93
N LEU A 110 -9.10 -14.78 -3.72
CA LEU A 110 -9.78 -13.57 -3.26
C LEU A 110 -10.75 -12.99 -4.30
N LEU A 111 -10.36 -13.02 -5.60
CA LEU A 111 -11.23 -12.61 -6.70
C LEU A 111 -12.45 -13.54 -6.84
N GLU A 112 -12.26 -14.84 -6.67
CA GLU A 112 -13.35 -15.84 -6.64
C GLU A 112 -14.31 -15.58 -5.49
N ALA A 113 -13.79 -15.34 -4.27
CA ALA A 113 -14.61 -14.99 -3.12
C ALA A 113 -15.42 -13.72 -3.36
N ARG A 114 -14.79 -12.67 -3.92
CA ARG A 114 -15.48 -11.44 -4.33
C ARG A 114 -16.62 -11.69 -5.32
N GLN A 115 -16.37 -12.53 -6.31
CA GLN A 115 -17.38 -12.87 -7.32
C GLN A 115 -18.55 -13.65 -6.70
N ARG A 116 -18.28 -14.62 -5.84
CA ARG A 116 -19.27 -15.45 -5.17
C ARG A 116 -20.16 -14.67 -4.21
N THR A 117 -19.56 -13.72 -3.46
CA THR A 117 -20.27 -12.99 -2.39
C THR A 117 -20.86 -11.65 -2.85
N GLY A 118 -20.40 -11.10 -3.98
CA GLY A 118 -20.83 -9.79 -4.48
C GLY A 118 -20.28 -8.58 -3.69
N VAL A 119 -19.49 -8.78 -2.63
CA VAL A 119 -18.92 -7.69 -1.85
C VAL A 119 -17.79 -6.98 -2.60
N ARG A 120 -17.48 -5.77 -2.19
CA ARG A 120 -16.33 -5.02 -2.70
C ARG A 120 -15.11 -5.36 -1.89
N ILE A 121 -14.00 -5.68 -2.57
CA ILE A 121 -12.70 -5.92 -1.98
C ILE A 121 -11.72 -4.96 -2.64
N GLY A 122 -11.01 -4.17 -1.85
CA GLY A 122 -10.01 -3.21 -2.30
C GLY A 122 -8.71 -3.38 -1.53
N GLU A 123 -7.60 -3.13 -2.21
CA GLU A 123 -6.28 -3.03 -1.61
C GLU A 123 -6.02 -1.59 -1.16
N ALA A 124 -5.54 -1.41 0.06
CA ALA A 124 -5.22 -0.12 0.65
C ALA A 124 -3.89 0.44 0.11
N PHE A 125 -3.84 0.61 -1.20
CA PHE A 125 -2.68 1.15 -1.90
C PHE A 125 -2.85 2.65 -2.15
N MET A 126 -2.51 3.46 -1.15
CA MET A 126 -2.78 4.90 -1.11
C MET A 126 -2.24 5.69 -2.30
N VAL A 127 -1.13 5.27 -2.91
CA VAL A 127 -0.52 5.94 -4.07
C VAL A 127 -1.49 6.03 -5.26
N ARG A 128 -2.44 5.12 -5.40
CA ARG A 128 -3.40 5.11 -6.49
C ARG A 128 -4.46 6.22 -6.38
N THR A 129 -4.62 6.80 -5.22
CA THR A 129 -5.62 7.85 -4.93
C THR A 129 -5.02 9.16 -4.44
N HIS A 130 -3.70 9.17 -4.13
CA HIS A 130 -3.03 10.35 -3.64
C HIS A 130 -2.90 11.42 -4.75
N PRO A 131 -3.25 12.70 -4.48
CA PRO A 131 -3.27 13.76 -5.49
C PRO A 131 -1.97 13.92 -6.30
N GLN A 132 -0.78 13.78 -5.68
CA GLN A 132 0.49 13.87 -6.40
C GLN A 132 0.62 12.80 -7.49
N TRP A 133 0.18 11.56 -7.25
CA TRP A 133 0.24 10.47 -8.22
C TRP A 133 -0.84 10.61 -9.30
N LEU A 134 -2.03 11.08 -8.93
CA LEU A 134 -3.09 11.39 -9.91
C LEU A 134 -2.61 12.49 -10.85
N ARG A 135 -2.01 13.56 -10.33
CA ARG A 135 -1.48 14.65 -11.14
C ARG A 135 -0.32 14.24 -12.05
N ALA A 136 0.63 13.44 -11.53
CA ALA A 136 1.72 12.91 -12.35
C ALA A 136 1.20 12.03 -13.51
N ARG A 137 0.22 11.17 -13.23
CA ARG A 137 -0.40 10.35 -14.27
C ARG A 137 -1.16 11.18 -15.30
N GLU A 138 -1.85 12.22 -14.88
CA GLU A 138 -2.53 13.15 -15.76
C GLU A 138 -1.53 13.83 -16.73
N ILE A 139 -0.44 14.39 -16.20
CA ILE A 139 0.63 15.04 -17.00
C ILE A 139 1.20 14.06 -18.02
N VAL A 140 1.49 12.81 -17.62
CA VAL A 140 1.98 11.77 -18.53
C VAL A 140 0.96 11.47 -19.63
N ARG A 141 -0.32 11.34 -19.31
CA ARG A 141 -1.39 11.04 -20.27
C ARG A 141 -1.68 12.18 -21.25
N GLU A 142 -1.55 13.40 -20.79
CA GLU A 142 -1.71 14.61 -21.60
C GLU A 142 -0.48 14.91 -22.47
N GLY A 143 0.60 14.12 -22.35
CA GLY A 143 1.84 14.31 -23.08
C GLY A 143 2.68 15.48 -22.59
N GLY A 144 2.46 15.95 -21.35
CA GLY A 144 3.16 17.09 -20.77
C GLY A 144 4.67 16.89 -20.60
N ILE A 145 5.14 15.64 -20.62
CA ILE A 145 6.58 15.28 -20.68
C ILE A 145 6.93 14.55 -22.00
N GLY A 146 6.07 14.61 -23.00
CA GLY A 146 6.19 13.80 -24.21
C GLY A 146 5.86 12.33 -23.97
N GLU A 147 6.49 11.43 -24.71
CA GLU A 147 6.30 9.99 -24.53
C GLU A 147 7.10 9.47 -23.33
N LEU A 148 6.42 8.73 -22.44
CA LEU A 148 7.07 8.15 -21.25
C LEU A 148 8.12 7.10 -21.63
N ARG A 149 9.36 7.30 -21.21
CA ARG A 149 10.51 6.43 -21.54
C ARG A 149 11.04 5.66 -20.32
N ALA A 150 11.15 6.32 -19.18
CA ALA A 150 11.68 5.64 -18.01
C ALA A 150 10.99 6.09 -16.71
N VAL A 151 10.90 5.16 -15.75
CA VAL A 151 10.54 5.43 -14.37
C VAL A 151 11.69 4.90 -13.50
N VAL A 152 12.28 5.77 -12.68
CA VAL A 152 13.41 5.40 -11.82
C VAL A 152 13.02 5.65 -10.38
N GLY A 153 13.20 4.65 -9.52
CA GLY A 153 12.74 4.73 -8.12
C GLY A 153 13.69 4.16 -7.10
N ALA A 154 13.63 4.70 -5.90
CA ALA A 154 14.25 4.13 -4.73
C ALA A 154 13.32 4.26 -3.51
N PHE A 155 13.29 3.22 -2.69
CA PHE A 155 12.63 3.27 -1.39
C PHE A 155 13.38 2.42 -0.38
N SER A 156 13.83 3.02 0.72
CA SER A 156 14.59 2.31 1.75
C SER A 156 14.33 2.87 3.13
N TYR A 157 14.57 2.03 4.12
CA TYR A 157 14.68 2.36 5.54
C TYR A 157 15.53 1.31 6.24
N PHE A 158 15.84 1.52 7.52
CA PHE A 158 16.64 0.57 8.29
C PHE A 158 15.83 -0.05 9.43
N ASN A 159 15.67 -1.39 9.40
CA ASN A 159 15.03 -2.17 10.47
C ASN A 159 15.62 -3.58 10.49
N ARG A 160 16.25 -3.98 11.59
CA ARG A 160 16.77 -5.33 11.86
C ARG A 160 16.12 -5.98 13.09
N ASP A 161 14.99 -5.47 13.57
CA ASP A 161 14.23 -6.10 14.65
C ASP A 161 13.62 -7.41 14.17
N ALA A 162 14.15 -8.54 14.64
CA ALA A 162 13.69 -9.89 14.26
C ALA A 162 12.22 -10.17 14.67
N SER A 163 11.71 -9.42 15.65
CA SER A 163 10.29 -9.53 16.05
C SER A 163 9.32 -8.77 15.14
N ASN A 164 9.85 -7.92 14.27
CA ASN A 164 9.04 -7.16 13.33
C ASN A 164 8.51 -8.05 12.19
N ILE A 165 7.22 -7.95 11.89
CA ILE A 165 6.56 -8.77 10.86
C ILE A 165 7.24 -8.69 9.49
N ARG A 166 7.95 -7.59 9.19
CA ARG A 166 8.67 -7.37 7.93
C ARG A 166 9.95 -8.19 7.82
N ASN A 167 10.41 -8.72 8.94
CA ASN A 167 11.62 -9.55 9.04
C ASN A 167 11.30 -11.04 9.27
N ILE A 168 10.03 -11.44 9.13
CA ILE A 168 9.57 -12.83 9.26
C ILE A 168 9.21 -13.33 7.87
N ALA A 169 10.02 -14.25 7.33
CA ALA A 169 9.88 -14.75 5.96
C ALA A 169 8.53 -15.46 5.73
N GLU A 170 8.10 -16.28 6.69
CA GLU A 170 6.84 -17.04 6.63
C GLU A 170 5.59 -16.14 6.65
N TRP A 171 5.74 -14.90 7.09
CA TRP A 171 4.66 -13.93 7.12
C TRP A 171 4.64 -13.01 5.88
N GLY A 172 5.50 -13.30 4.90
CA GLY A 172 5.65 -12.48 3.70
C GLY A 172 6.44 -11.20 3.96
N GLY A 173 7.45 -11.28 4.85
CA GLY A 173 8.40 -10.20 5.09
C GLY A 173 9.33 -9.97 3.89
N GLY A 174 10.15 -8.94 3.99
CA GLY A 174 11.15 -8.58 2.99
C GLY A 174 10.90 -7.22 2.33
N ALA A 175 11.97 -6.68 1.75
CA ALA A 175 11.96 -5.35 1.15
C ALA A 175 11.04 -5.26 -0.06
N LEU A 176 11.01 -6.30 -0.90
CA LEU A 176 10.18 -6.33 -2.10
C LEU A 176 8.69 -6.24 -1.77
N MET A 177 8.23 -7.07 -0.85
CA MET A 177 6.82 -7.11 -0.43
C MET A 177 6.41 -5.88 0.37
N ASP A 178 7.27 -5.38 1.25
CA ASP A 178 6.92 -4.22 2.09
C ASP A 178 6.98 -2.90 1.31
N ILE A 179 8.05 -2.63 0.59
CA ILE A 179 8.27 -1.34 -0.06
C ILE A 179 8.59 -1.39 -1.55
N GLY A 180 9.09 -2.51 -2.09
CA GLY A 180 9.30 -2.69 -3.53
C GLY A 180 8.00 -2.76 -4.34
N CYS A 181 6.90 -3.15 -3.70
CA CYS A 181 5.57 -3.13 -4.31
C CYS A 181 5.15 -1.70 -4.75
N TYR A 182 5.64 -0.65 -4.09
CA TYR A 182 5.32 0.74 -4.46
C TYR A 182 5.86 1.16 -5.84
N PRO A 183 7.17 1.08 -6.14
CA PRO A 183 7.67 1.41 -7.46
C PRO A 183 7.09 0.49 -8.55
N ILE A 184 6.78 -0.76 -8.25
CA ILE A 184 6.10 -1.67 -9.20
C ILE A 184 4.71 -1.14 -9.54
N VAL A 185 3.87 -0.88 -8.53
CA VAL A 185 2.48 -0.42 -8.75
C VAL A 185 2.45 0.96 -9.40
N THR A 186 3.31 1.89 -8.99
CA THR A 186 3.34 3.23 -9.56
C THR A 186 3.84 3.24 -11.01
N SER A 187 4.79 2.38 -11.37
CA SER A 187 5.20 2.20 -12.77
C SER A 187 4.06 1.66 -13.62
N ARG A 188 3.37 0.59 -13.18
CA ARG A 188 2.17 0.06 -13.86
C ARG A 188 1.07 1.12 -13.99
N PHE A 189 0.90 1.97 -12.97
CA PHE A 189 -0.09 3.04 -12.95
C PHE A 189 0.20 4.15 -13.97
N LEU A 190 1.48 4.50 -14.17
CA LEU A 190 1.92 5.50 -15.12
C LEU A 190 1.89 4.98 -16.56
N TYR A 191 2.44 3.78 -16.81
CA TYR A 191 2.41 3.16 -18.15
C TYR A 191 1.00 2.71 -18.57
N GLY A 192 0.11 2.46 -17.61
CA GLY A 192 -1.21 1.90 -17.89
C GLY A 192 -1.16 0.49 -18.48
N ALA A 193 -0.09 -0.25 -18.23
CA ALA A 193 0.21 -1.56 -18.82
C ALA A 193 0.91 -2.48 -17.81
N GLU A 194 0.92 -3.78 -18.12
CA GLU A 194 1.75 -4.75 -17.42
C GLU A 194 3.15 -4.82 -18.05
N PRO A 195 4.20 -5.10 -17.24
CA PRO A 195 5.53 -5.32 -17.77
C PRO A 195 5.58 -6.62 -18.59
N ARG A 196 6.29 -6.59 -19.72
CA ARG A 196 6.49 -7.76 -20.61
C ARG A 196 7.60 -8.66 -20.12
N ARG A 197 8.65 -8.08 -19.56
CA ARG A 197 9.79 -8.79 -18.96
C ARG A 197 10.21 -8.12 -17.67
N VAL A 198 10.74 -8.93 -16.76
CA VAL A 198 11.31 -8.46 -15.50
C VAL A 198 12.66 -9.15 -15.26
N ALA A 199 13.60 -8.41 -14.72
CA ALA A 199 14.87 -8.93 -14.21
C ALA A 199 15.13 -8.32 -12.85
N GLY A 200 15.72 -9.09 -11.92
CA GLY A 200 15.98 -8.59 -10.59
C GLY A 200 17.13 -9.32 -9.90
N LEU A 201 17.72 -8.60 -8.96
CA LEU A 201 18.74 -9.10 -8.04
C LEU A 201 18.22 -8.96 -6.62
N LEU A 202 18.30 -10.02 -5.85
CA LEU A 202 17.93 -10.05 -4.44
C LEU A 202 19.14 -10.39 -3.58
N ASN A 203 19.31 -9.63 -2.50
CA ASN A 203 20.24 -9.96 -1.43
C ASN A 203 19.42 -10.28 -0.17
N ARG A 204 19.58 -11.49 0.36
CA ARG A 204 18.83 -11.94 1.55
C ARG A 204 19.61 -11.66 2.81
N ASP A 205 18.91 -11.35 3.88
CA ASP A 205 19.47 -11.33 5.21
C ASP A 205 19.85 -12.78 5.63
N PRO A 206 21.10 -13.03 6.07
CA PRO A 206 21.56 -14.38 6.39
C PRO A 206 20.89 -14.99 7.62
N GLU A 207 20.34 -14.18 8.52
CA GLU A 207 19.71 -14.63 9.77
C GLU A 207 18.18 -14.74 9.61
N MET A 208 17.55 -13.75 9.00
CA MET A 208 16.09 -13.63 8.87
C MET A 208 15.54 -14.19 7.55
N HIS A 209 16.41 -14.48 6.58
CA HIS A 209 16.09 -15.07 5.27
C HIS A 209 15.12 -14.26 4.39
N VAL A 210 14.73 -13.06 4.78
CA VAL A 210 13.97 -12.11 3.97
C VAL A 210 14.91 -11.39 2.99
N ASP A 211 14.39 -10.90 1.87
CA ASP A 211 15.15 -9.99 1.01
C ASP A 211 15.33 -8.65 1.74
N ARG A 212 16.59 -8.30 2.00
CA ARG A 212 16.97 -7.01 2.63
C ARG A 212 17.27 -5.92 1.62
N LEU A 213 17.61 -6.33 0.38
CA LEU A 213 17.88 -5.45 -0.74
C LEU A 213 17.41 -6.13 -2.03
N THR A 214 16.57 -5.43 -2.79
CA THR A 214 16.13 -5.87 -4.11
C THR A 214 16.25 -4.74 -5.10
N SER A 215 16.85 -5.02 -6.27
CA SER A 215 16.86 -4.12 -7.43
C SER A 215 16.21 -4.83 -8.61
N ALA A 216 15.39 -4.12 -9.37
CA ALA A 216 14.69 -4.70 -10.50
C ALA A 216 14.59 -3.75 -11.69
N LEU A 217 14.53 -4.38 -12.88
CA LEU A 217 14.23 -3.76 -14.17
C LEU A 217 12.94 -4.37 -14.71
N LEU A 218 11.99 -3.52 -15.10
CA LEU A 218 10.72 -3.90 -15.71
C LEU A 218 10.65 -3.28 -17.12
N GLU A 219 10.37 -4.11 -18.12
CA GLU A 219 10.15 -3.65 -19.49
C GLU A 219 8.66 -3.44 -19.76
N PHE A 220 8.28 -2.23 -20.10
CA PHE A 220 6.93 -1.86 -20.53
C PHE A 220 6.86 -1.65 -22.06
N PRO A 221 5.67 -1.55 -22.66
CA PRO A 221 5.53 -1.39 -24.11
C PRO A 221 6.28 -0.18 -24.72
N THR A 222 6.43 0.90 -23.97
CA THR A 222 7.04 2.16 -24.45
C THR A 222 8.30 2.57 -23.69
N GLY A 223 8.74 1.77 -22.70
CA GLY A 223 9.93 2.12 -21.92
C GLY A 223 10.20 1.16 -20.76
N HIS A 224 10.96 1.62 -19.79
CA HIS A 224 11.42 0.79 -18.68
C HIS A 224 11.12 1.42 -17.32
N ALA A 225 10.99 0.58 -16.29
CA ALA A 225 11.09 1.03 -14.91
C ALA A 225 12.26 0.33 -14.22
N VAL A 226 12.99 1.09 -13.40
CA VAL A 226 14.12 0.60 -12.61
C VAL A 226 13.91 1.05 -11.17
N PHE A 227 14.10 0.14 -10.23
CA PHE A 227 14.04 0.53 -8.83
C PHE A 227 15.00 -0.27 -7.95
N THR A 228 15.33 0.34 -6.81
CA THR A 228 16.00 -0.35 -5.70
C THR A 228 15.18 -0.13 -4.43
N CYS A 229 14.95 -1.20 -3.67
CA CYS A 229 14.32 -1.13 -2.36
C CYS A 229 15.11 -1.89 -1.31
N SER A 230 15.12 -1.39 -0.07
CA SER A 230 15.84 -2.03 1.03
C SER A 230 15.23 -1.72 2.39
N THR A 231 15.10 -2.74 3.23
CA THR A 231 14.75 -2.60 4.65
C THR A 231 15.97 -2.49 5.56
N GLN A 232 17.18 -2.49 5.00
CA GLN A 232 18.45 -2.40 5.74
C GLN A 232 19.42 -1.40 5.09
N MET A 233 18.89 -0.29 4.62
CA MET A 233 19.64 0.85 4.07
C MET A 233 19.21 2.14 4.76
N THR A 234 20.00 3.21 4.60
CA THR A 234 19.61 4.55 5.07
C THR A 234 18.21 4.91 4.54
N PRO A 235 17.37 5.60 5.34
CA PRO A 235 16.05 6.03 4.88
C PRO A 235 16.13 6.94 3.65
N TRP A 236 15.47 6.53 2.58
CA TRP A 236 15.43 7.28 1.34
C TRP A 236 14.20 6.91 0.51
N GLN A 237 13.61 7.90 -0.18
CA GLN A 237 12.59 7.64 -1.17
C GLN A 237 12.63 8.72 -2.28
N ARG A 238 12.56 8.29 -3.53
CA ARG A 238 12.50 9.15 -4.70
C ARG A 238 11.84 8.41 -5.85
N MET A 239 11.14 9.17 -6.69
CA MET A 239 10.68 8.67 -8.00
C MET A 239 10.92 9.75 -9.05
N GLN A 240 11.49 9.34 -10.17
CA GLN A 240 11.69 10.14 -11.36
C GLN A 240 10.95 9.51 -12.54
N ILE A 241 10.22 10.31 -13.27
CA ILE A 241 9.39 9.92 -14.41
C ILE A 241 9.92 10.72 -15.61
N LEU A 242 10.53 10.03 -16.57
CA LEU A 242 11.31 10.62 -17.64
C LEU A 242 10.61 10.38 -18.98
N GLY A 243 10.32 11.46 -19.68
CA GLY A 243 9.72 11.46 -21.02
C GLY A 243 10.68 11.99 -22.07
N THR A 244 10.19 12.08 -23.32
CA THR A 244 10.96 12.58 -24.46
C THR A 244 11.08 14.11 -24.51
N LYS A 245 10.26 14.83 -23.72
CA LYS A 245 10.21 16.30 -23.71
C LYS A 245 10.30 16.91 -22.31
N GLY A 246 10.43 16.09 -21.29
CA GLY A 246 10.49 16.57 -19.92
C GLY A 246 10.54 15.44 -18.90
N ARG A 247 10.52 15.84 -17.63
CA ARG A 247 10.57 14.91 -16.50
C ARG A 247 9.68 15.39 -15.36
N ILE A 248 9.27 14.44 -14.52
CA ILE A 248 8.62 14.72 -13.24
C ILE A 248 9.47 14.10 -12.14
N GLU A 249 9.76 14.83 -11.09
CA GLU A 249 10.40 14.32 -9.89
C GLU A 249 9.41 14.39 -8.71
N MET A 250 9.33 13.29 -7.97
CA MET A 250 8.57 13.20 -6.72
C MET A 250 9.54 13.13 -5.56
N GLU A 251 9.54 14.18 -4.73
CA GLU A 251 10.42 14.28 -3.57
C GLU A 251 10.08 13.24 -2.49
N ILE A 252 8.80 13.13 -2.14
CA ILE A 252 8.30 12.20 -1.13
C ILE A 252 7.16 11.37 -1.74
N PRO A 253 7.48 10.34 -2.57
CA PRO A 253 6.47 9.65 -3.37
C PRO A 253 5.53 8.78 -2.55
N PHE A 254 5.96 8.18 -1.43
CA PHE A 254 5.24 7.11 -0.75
C PHE A 254 4.76 7.46 0.65
N ASN A 255 5.51 8.26 1.40
CA ASN A 255 5.17 8.71 2.74
C ASN A 255 4.89 10.21 2.75
N ALA A 256 3.90 10.64 1.96
CA ALA A 256 3.52 12.05 1.88
C ALA A 256 3.28 12.62 3.29
N PRO A 257 3.85 13.80 3.62
CA PRO A 257 3.68 14.40 4.91
C PRO A 257 2.22 14.78 5.16
N SER A 258 1.77 14.66 6.41
CA SER A 258 0.40 15.02 6.79
C SER A 258 0.26 16.48 7.26
N ASP A 259 1.38 17.16 7.44
CA ASP A 259 1.52 18.51 8.02
C ASP A 259 1.87 19.60 7.00
N ARG A 260 2.15 19.21 5.76
CA ARG A 260 2.48 20.12 4.67
C ARG A 260 2.10 19.55 3.30
N PRO A 261 1.95 20.36 2.25
CA PRO A 261 1.69 19.88 0.89
C PRO A 261 2.79 18.97 0.36
N ALA A 262 2.39 17.91 -0.35
CA ALA A 262 3.31 17.14 -1.18
C ALA A 262 3.68 17.96 -2.43
N ARG A 263 4.93 17.83 -2.89
CA ARG A 263 5.47 18.55 -4.05
C ARG A 263 5.87 17.58 -5.15
N ILE A 264 5.54 17.95 -6.37
CA ILE A 264 6.09 17.37 -7.60
C ILE A 264 6.82 18.47 -8.36
N PHE A 265 7.96 18.17 -8.92
CA PHE A 265 8.74 19.06 -9.76
C PHE A 265 8.58 18.61 -11.20
N ILE A 266 8.28 19.56 -12.11
CA ILE A 266 8.11 19.30 -13.53
C ILE A 266 9.13 20.15 -14.25
N ASP A 267 9.93 19.51 -15.09
CA ASP A 267 10.88 20.16 -15.96
C ASP A 267 10.57 19.74 -17.40
N SER A 268 10.33 20.71 -18.27
CA SER A 268 9.97 20.52 -19.68
C SER A 268 10.96 21.18 -20.64
N ASP A 269 11.99 21.86 -20.15
CA ASP A 269 12.88 22.70 -21.00
C ASP A 269 14.09 21.94 -21.55
N GLY A 270 14.29 20.68 -21.13
CA GLY A 270 15.31 19.79 -21.70
C GLY A 270 16.76 20.20 -21.43
N ASP A 271 16.99 21.05 -20.44
CA ASP A 271 18.34 21.43 -20.03
C ASP A 271 19.04 20.27 -19.28
N LEU A 272 20.24 19.92 -19.73
CA LEU A 272 21.07 18.89 -19.09
C LEU A 272 21.51 19.26 -17.66
N PHE A 273 21.55 20.55 -17.35
CA PHE A 273 22.09 21.05 -16.09
C PHE A 273 21.00 21.27 -15.01
N GLY A 274 19.72 21.09 -15.39
CA GLY A 274 18.58 21.22 -14.49
C GLY A 274 18.50 22.64 -13.91
N ALA A 275 17.40 23.32 -14.16
CA ALA A 275 17.13 24.55 -13.42
C ALA A 275 17.18 24.25 -11.92
N GLY A 276 18.08 24.92 -11.21
CA GLY A 276 18.25 24.79 -9.77
C GLY A 276 17.02 25.24 -8.97
#